data_3930b929232d9349b99d1355e352d5f6
#
_entry.id   3930b929232d9349b99d1355e352d5f6
#
_cell.length_a   1.000
_cell.length_b   1.000
_cell.length_c   1.000
_cell.angle_alpha   90.00
_cell.angle_beta   90.00
_cell.angle_gamma   90.00
#
_symmetry.space_group_name_H-M   'P 1'
#
loop_
_entity.id
_entity.type
_entity.pdbx_description
1 polymer ?
#
loop_
_entity_poly.entity_id
_entity_poly.type
_entity_poly.pdbx_seq_one_letter_code
_entity_poly.pdbx_strand_id
1 'polypeptide(L)'
;MKNTQRNELAVCGFAAVKKLEKNHPEKIRRLYFTSDVAPKFGGLCKKLAKNHGIYNQKPAKDLEKLCGSVHHQGVVAMIESPAIEPLDFAMAEKWAKNGEHAVLLDRIGNANNFGAIVRSAAFFGIKNIVIPQDESQSSITTSSYRVAEGGMEYVSIYSVSS
;
A
#
# COMPACT_ATOMS: atom_id res chain seq x y z
N MET A 1 6.64 -7.93 -5.02
CA MET A 1 6.39 -9.08 -5.90
C MET A 1 4.90 -9.40 -5.87
N LYS A 2 4.21 -9.34 -7.01
CA LYS A 2 2.80 -9.77 -7.07
C LYS A 2 2.76 -11.30 -7.09
N ASN A 3 2.05 -11.92 -6.16
CA ASN A 3 1.73 -13.33 -6.31
C ASN A 3 0.54 -13.42 -7.28
N THR A 4 0.84 -13.59 -8.56
CA THR A 4 -0.13 -13.60 -9.65
C THR A 4 -1.19 -14.70 -9.52
N GLN A 5 -0.91 -15.78 -8.80
CA GLN A 5 -1.89 -16.83 -8.52
C GLN A 5 -2.96 -16.44 -7.49
N ARG A 6 -2.70 -15.44 -6.64
CA ARG A 6 -3.60 -15.03 -5.55
C ARG A 6 -4.03 -13.56 -5.60
N ASN A 7 -3.61 -12.81 -6.61
CA ASN A 7 -3.84 -11.35 -6.71
C ASN A 7 -3.47 -10.59 -5.42
N GLU A 8 -2.33 -10.95 -4.80
CA GLU A 8 -1.89 -10.35 -3.56
C GLU A 8 -0.67 -9.45 -3.74
N LEU A 9 -0.62 -8.41 -2.93
CA LEU A 9 0.49 -7.47 -2.83
C LEU A 9 1.14 -7.59 -1.44
N ALA A 10 2.48 -7.62 -1.42
CA ALA A 10 3.23 -7.57 -0.17
C ALA A 10 3.42 -6.10 0.26
N VAL A 11 2.97 -5.75 1.44
CA VAL A 11 3.27 -4.49 2.12
C VAL A 11 4.35 -4.76 3.15
N CYS A 12 5.51 -4.14 3.01
CA CYS A 12 6.63 -4.32 3.91
C CYS A 12 7.13 -3.00 4.50
N GLY A 13 7.83 -3.10 5.63
CA GLY A 13 8.29 -1.96 6.40
C GLY A 13 7.38 -1.65 7.59
N PHE A 14 8.01 -1.35 8.73
CA PHE A 14 7.31 -1.23 10.01
C PHE A 14 6.24 -0.13 9.99
N ALA A 15 6.58 1.05 9.48
CA ALA A 15 5.65 2.18 9.41
C ALA A 15 4.45 1.89 8.51
N ALA A 16 4.69 1.31 7.31
CA ALA A 16 3.64 0.97 6.36
C ALA A 16 2.65 -0.04 6.95
N VAL A 17 3.16 -1.15 7.54
CA VAL A 17 2.29 -2.17 8.13
C VAL A 17 1.55 -1.67 9.37
N LYS A 18 2.18 -0.81 10.19
CA LYS A 18 1.49 -0.20 11.35
C LYS A 18 0.37 0.76 10.95
N LYS A 19 0.54 1.53 9.90
CA LYS A 19 -0.51 2.41 9.37
C LYS A 19 -1.66 1.60 8.77
N LEU A 20 -1.33 0.55 8.01
CA LEU A 20 -2.30 -0.39 7.47
C LEU A 20 -3.09 -1.08 8.61
N GLU A 21 -2.42 -1.59 9.66
CA GLU A 21 -3.06 -2.16 10.85
C GLU A 21 -4.04 -1.19 11.52
N LYS A 22 -3.66 0.09 11.60
CA LYS A 22 -4.46 1.12 12.27
C LYS A 22 -5.70 1.51 11.45
N ASN A 23 -5.52 1.74 10.15
CA ASN A 23 -6.55 2.34 9.30
C ASN A 23 -7.41 1.30 8.59
N HIS A 24 -6.80 0.21 8.14
CA HIS A 24 -7.44 -0.82 7.32
C HIS A 24 -7.01 -2.25 7.69
N PRO A 25 -7.19 -2.67 8.96
CA PRO A 25 -6.78 -4.01 9.40
C PRO A 25 -7.50 -5.13 8.63
N GLU A 26 -8.69 -4.86 8.09
CA GLU A 26 -9.49 -5.79 7.29
C GLU A 26 -8.85 -6.15 5.95
N LYS A 27 -7.97 -5.29 5.41
CA LYS A 27 -7.22 -5.57 4.18
C LYS A 27 -6.12 -6.60 4.37
N ILE A 28 -5.66 -6.82 5.62
CA ILE A 28 -4.57 -7.73 5.92
C ILE A 28 -5.09 -9.18 5.90
N ARG A 29 -4.67 -9.94 4.90
CA ARG A 29 -5.02 -11.36 4.75
C ARG A 29 -4.03 -12.27 5.47
N ARG A 30 -2.75 -11.92 5.43
CA ARG A 30 -1.67 -12.69 6.06
C ARG A 30 -0.61 -11.74 6.63
N LEU A 31 -0.01 -12.12 7.74
CA LEU A 31 1.04 -11.35 8.40
C LEU A 31 2.23 -12.25 8.69
N TYR A 32 3.41 -11.81 8.32
CA TYR A 32 4.67 -12.48 8.59
C TYR A 32 5.63 -11.52 9.28
N PHE A 33 6.32 -11.99 10.31
CA PHE A 33 7.19 -11.13 11.11
C PHE A 33 8.35 -11.91 11.72
N THR A 34 9.44 -11.22 12.05
CA THR A 34 10.57 -11.77 12.80
C THR A 34 10.29 -11.73 14.30
N SER A 35 11.06 -12.52 15.08
CA SER A 35 10.86 -12.65 16.55
C SER A 35 10.97 -11.32 17.31
N ASP A 36 11.85 -10.43 16.87
CA ASP A 36 12.13 -9.14 17.50
C ASP A 36 10.97 -8.14 17.38
N VAL A 37 10.18 -8.21 16.31
CA VAL A 37 9.01 -7.34 16.13
C VAL A 37 7.68 -7.99 16.52
N ALA A 38 7.66 -9.29 16.76
CA ALA A 38 6.46 -10.06 17.12
C ALA A 38 5.62 -9.41 18.25
N PRO A 39 6.21 -8.91 19.35
CA PRO A 39 5.44 -8.29 20.43
C PRO A 39 4.62 -7.08 20.01
N LYS A 40 5.06 -6.38 18.95
CA LYS A 40 4.41 -5.15 18.45
C LYS A 40 3.16 -5.42 17.61
N PHE A 41 2.92 -6.66 17.20
CA PHE A 41 1.79 -7.08 16.35
C PHE A 41 0.82 -8.04 17.04
N GLY A 42 0.94 -8.27 18.35
CA GLY A 42 0.07 -9.19 19.10
C GLY A 42 -1.42 -8.88 18.98
N GLY A 43 -1.81 -7.59 18.93
CA GLY A 43 -3.19 -7.16 18.71
C GLY A 43 -3.70 -7.55 17.32
N LEU A 44 -2.90 -7.36 16.29
CA LEU A 44 -3.25 -7.74 14.92
C LEU A 44 -3.34 -9.27 14.78
N CYS A 45 -2.42 -10.02 15.39
CA CYS A 45 -2.46 -11.49 15.39
C CYS A 45 -3.77 -12.02 16.01
N LYS A 46 -4.25 -11.42 17.11
CA LYS A 46 -5.55 -11.77 17.72
C LYS A 46 -6.73 -11.48 16.78
N LYS A 47 -6.70 -10.36 16.06
CA LYS A 47 -7.73 -10.03 15.06
C LYS A 47 -7.72 -11.01 13.89
N LEU A 48 -6.54 -11.33 13.36
CA LEU A 48 -6.38 -12.31 12.28
C LEU A 48 -6.87 -13.69 12.71
N ALA A 49 -6.53 -14.15 13.92
CA ALA A 49 -7.00 -15.42 14.45
C ALA A 49 -8.55 -15.50 14.47
N LYS A 50 -9.22 -14.43 14.89
CA LYS A 50 -10.70 -14.39 14.90
C LYS A 50 -11.32 -14.46 13.50
N ASN A 51 -10.62 -13.95 12.49
CA ASN A 51 -11.11 -13.86 11.11
C ASN A 51 -10.50 -14.95 10.21
N HIS A 52 -9.97 -16.05 10.79
CA HIS A 52 -9.32 -17.14 10.07
C HIS A 52 -8.14 -16.67 9.17
N GLY A 53 -7.56 -15.52 9.48
CA GLY A 53 -6.37 -15.01 8.80
C GLY A 53 -5.10 -15.75 9.25
N ILE A 54 -4.08 -15.68 8.42
CA ILE A 54 -2.82 -16.38 8.65
C ILE A 54 -1.79 -15.40 9.24
N TYR A 55 -1.11 -15.80 10.31
CA TYR A 55 0.06 -15.10 10.81
C TYR A 55 1.13 -16.08 11.26
N ASN A 56 2.39 -15.80 10.92
CA ASN A 56 3.51 -16.68 11.24
C ASN A 56 4.79 -15.89 11.49
N GLN A 57 5.54 -16.34 12.49
CA GLN A 57 6.93 -15.91 12.66
C GLN A 57 7.80 -16.58 11.61
N LYS A 58 8.69 -15.81 10.97
CA LYS A 58 9.60 -16.29 9.93
C LYS A 58 10.97 -15.63 10.04
N PRO A 59 12.04 -16.29 9.59
CA PRO A 59 13.36 -15.67 9.46
C PRO A 59 13.34 -14.50 8.47
N ALA A 60 14.25 -13.52 8.65
CA ALA A 60 14.38 -12.36 7.77
C ALA A 60 14.54 -12.72 6.28
N LYS A 61 15.33 -13.76 5.97
CA LYS A 61 15.49 -14.26 4.59
C LYS A 61 14.19 -14.68 3.92
N ASP A 62 13.24 -15.22 4.69
CA ASP A 62 11.95 -15.63 4.14
C ASP A 62 11.05 -14.41 3.91
N LEU A 63 11.14 -13.39 4.76
CA LEU A 63 10.45 -12.11 4.55
C LEU A 63 10.98 -11.39 3.31
N GLU A 64 12.31 -11.41 3.11
CA GLU A 64 12.94 -10.87 1.90
C GLU A 64 12.39 -11.53 0.63
N LYS A 65 12.28 -12.86 0.60
CA LYS A 65 11.69 -13.60 -0.53
C LYS A 65 10.22 -13.23 -0.76
N LEU A 66 9.45 -13.01 0.32
CA LEU A 66 8.03 -12.67 0.22
C LEU A 66 7.80 -11.28 -0.38
N CYS A 67 8.60 -10.29 0.00
CA CYS A 67 8.42 -8.90 -0.44
C CYS A 67 9.41 -8.45 -1.52
N GLY A 68 10.43 -9.25 -1.82
CA GLY A 68 11.48 -8.90 -2.79
C GLY A 68 12.38 -7.74 -2.35
N SER A 69 12.53 -7.52 -1.04
CA SER A 69 13.30 -6.41 -0.49
C SER A 69 13.94 -6.78 0.85
N VAL A 70 15.20 -6.39 1.05
CA VAL A 70 15.91 -6.49 2.33
C VAL A 70 15.41 -5.46 3.37
N HIS A 71 14.71 -4.42 2.91
CA HIS A 71 14.24 -3.31 3.75
C HIS A 71 12.86 -3.56 4.37
N HIS A 72 12.53 -4.83 4.68
CA HIS A 72 11.23 -5.19 5.26
C HIS A 72 11.07 -4.83 6.74
N GLN A 73 12.15 -4.45 7.44
CA GLN A 73 12.11 -4.06 8.86
C GLN A 73 11.41 -5.08 9.78
N GLY A 74 11.61 -6.35 9.49
CA GLY A 74 11.07 -7.46 10.28
C GLY A 74 9.58 -7.78 10.09
N VAL A 75 8.88 -7.14 9.16
CA VAL A 75 7.44 -7.39 8.95
C VAL A 75 7.01 -7.28 7.49
N VAL A 76 6.11 -8.19 7.10
CA VAL A 76 5.44 -8.20 5.79
C VAL A 76 3.97 -8.56 5.99
N ALA A 77 3.07 -7.70 5.53
CA ALA A 77 1.64 -7.98 5.42
C ALA A 77 1.28 -8.28 3.96
N MET A 78 0.47 -9.31 3.75
CA MET A 78 -0.09 -9.59 2.43
C MET A 78 -1.52 -9.05 2.39
N ILE A 79 -1.79 -8.22 1.40
CA ILE A 79 -3.11 -7.65 1.14
C ILE A 79 -3.59 -8.08 -0.24
N GLU A 80 -4.88 -8.00 -0.50
CA GLU A 80 -5.38 -8.05 -1.87
C GLU A 80 -4.80 -6.86 -2.66
N SER A 81 -4.37 -7.11 -3.90
CA SER A 81 -3.82 -6.03 -4.73
C SER A 81 -4.88 -4.95 -4.91
N PRO A 82 -4.60 -3.68 -4.51
CA PRO A 82 -5.57 -2.62 -4.67
C PRO A 82 -5.95 -2.43 -6.13
N ALA A 83 -7.24 -2.34 -6.41
CA ALA A 83 -7.73 -1.89 -7.71
C ALA A 83 -7.51 -0.37 -7.83
N ILE A 84 -7.16 0.08 -9.03
CA ILE A 84 -7.11 1.49 -9.37
C ILE A 84 -8.39 1.79 -10.16
N GLU A 85 -9.28 2.55 -9.53
CA GLU A 85 -10.57 2.89 -10.13
C GLU A 85 -10.39 3.93 -11.26
N PRO A 86 -11.14 3.83 -12.36
CA PRO A 86 -11.15 4.89 -13.36
C PRO A 86 -11.76 6.17 -12.75
N LEU A 87 -11.13 7.30 -13.04
CA LEU A 87 -11.70 8.61 -12.70
C LEU A 87 -12.82 8.94 -13.67
N ASP A 88 -14.01 9.17 -13.17
CA ASP A 88 -15.11 9.70 -13.94
C ASP A 88 -15.27 11.22 -13.78
N PHE A 89 -16.00 11.82 -14.71
CA PHE A 89 -16.21 13.27 -14.71
C PHE A 89 -17.02 13.76 -13.50
N ALA A 90 -18.01 13.00 -13.06
CA ALA A 90 -18.85 13.35 -11.91
C ALA A 90 -18.04 13.40 -10.59
N MET A 91 -17.05 12.50 -10.46
CA MET A 91 -16.14 12.51 -9.33
C MET A 91 -15.23 13.75 -9.35
N ALA A 92 -14.68 14.11 -10.51
CA ALA A 92 -13.87 15.31 -10.66
C ALA A 92 -14.67 16.59 -10.36
N GLU A 93 -15.91 16.67 -10.84
CA GLU A 93 -16.84 17.77 -10.49
C GLU A 93 -17.10 17.86 -8.98
N LYS A 94 -17.30 16.72 -8.32
CA LYS A 94 -17.52 16.67 -6.87
C LYS A 94 -16.31 17.23 -6.13
N TRP A 95 -15.09 16.86 -6.54
CA TRP A 95 -13.88 17.41 -5.92
C TRP A 95 -13.80 18.92 -6.10
N ALA A 96 -14.06 19.42 -7.32
CA ALA A 96 -14.06 20.84 -7.61
C ALA A 96 -15.09 21.60 -6.74
N LYS A 97 -16.32 21.10 -6.64
CA LYS A 97 -17.38 21.68 -5.79
C LYS A 97 -17.02 21.69 -4.30
N ASN A 98 -16.29 20.69 -3.83
CA ASN A 98 -15.87 20.57 -2.44
C ASN A 98 -14.55 21.31 -2.14
N GLY A 99 -13.89 21.90 -3.12
CA GLY A 99 -12.56 22.49 -2.96
C GLY A 99 -11.47 21.45 -2.68
N GLU A 100 -11.66 20.19 -3.07
CA GLU A 100 -10.69 19.14 -2.87
C GLU A 100 -9.57 19.24 -3.91
N HIS A 101 -8.34 19.02 -3.47
CA HIS A 101 -7.18 19.02 -4.34
C HIS A 101 -6.90 17.61 -4.86
N ALA A 102 -6.37 17.54 -6.08
CA ALA A 102 -5.86 16.32 -6.69
C ALA A 102 -4.46 16.57 -7.27
N VAL A 103 -3.64 15.52 -7.29
CA VAL A 103 -2.34 15.53 -7.99
C VAL A 103 -2.44 14.60 -9.18
N LEU A 104 -2.21 15.15 -10.36
CA LEU A 104 -2.06 14.39 -11.59
C LEU A 104 -0.59 14.09 -11.82
N LEU A 105 -0.25 12.82 -11.97
CA LEU A 105 1.10 12.35 -12.25
C LEU A 105 1.16 11.91 -13.71
N ASP A 106 2.07 12.48 -14.47
CA ASP A 106 2.30 12.10 -15.86
C ASP A 106 3.61 11.29 -15.96
N ARG A 107 3.48 10.01 -16.27
CA ARG A 107 4.58 9.07 -16.58
C ARG A 107 5.65 8.98 -15.50
N ILE A 108 5.26 8.93 -14.24
CA ILE A 108 6.18 8.65 -13.13
C ILE A 108 6.49 7.15 -13.12
N GLY A 109 7.47 6.72 -13.90
CA GLY A 109 7.81 5.29 -14.10
C GLY A 109 8.50 4.62 -12.91
N ASN A 110 9.11 5.38 -12.00
CA ASN A 110 9.82 4.82 -10.86
C ASN A 110 8.92 4.66 -9.63
N ALA A 111 8.77 3.42 -9.16
CA ALA A 111 7.92 3.10 -8.02
C ALA A 111 8.33 3.79 -6.71
N ASN A 112 9.62 4.07 -6.50
CA ASN A 112 10.07 4.80 -5.31
C ASN A 112 9.66 6.28 -5.41
N ASN A 113 9.80 6.90 -6.58
CA ASN A 113 9.35 8.28 -6.79
C ASN A 113 7.83 8.38 -6.60
N PHE A 114 7.08 7.43 -7.16
CA PHE A 114 5.63 7.36 -6.96
C PHE A 114 5.29 7.26 -5.46
N GLY A 115 5.92 6.35 -4.72
CA GLY A 115 5.74 6.21 -3.28
C GLY A 115 6.09 7.48 -2.49
N ALA A 116 7.16 8.19 -2.88
CA ALA A 116 7.57 9.44 -2.24
C ALA A 116 6.54 10.57 -2.47
N ILE A 117 5.97 10.65 -3.68
CA ILE A 117 4.90 11.61 -4.00
C ILE A 117 3.64 11.29 -3.19
N VAL A 118 3.24 10.02 -3.11
CA VAL A 118 2.10 9.56 -2.28
C VAL A 118 2.31 9.96 -0.82
N ARG A 119 3.51 9.72 -0.26
CA ARG A 119 3.84 10.12 1.11
C ARG A 119 3.68 11.63 1.31
N SER A 120 4.18 12.44 0.38
CA SER A 120 4.08 13.90 0.44
C SER A 120 2.63 14.37 0.33
N ALA A 121 1.87 13.82 -0.63
CA ALA A 121 0.45 14.12 -0.80
C ALA A 121 -0.34 13.83 0.49
N ALA A 122 -0.15 12.65 1.07
CA ALA A 122 -0.77 12.26 2.34
C ALA A 122 -0.41 13.22 3.49
N PHE A 123 0.86 13.64 3.57
CA PHE A 123 1.32 14.60 4.59
C PHE A 123 0.64 15.96 4.46
N PHE A 124 0.45 16.45 3.25
CA PHE A 124 -0.22 17.73 2.98
C PHE A 124 -1.76 17.62 2.91
N GLY A 125 -2.33 16.44 3.20
CA GLY A 125 -3.78 16.25 3.20
C GLY A 125 -4.41 16.16 1.80
N ILE A 126 -3.61 15.98 0.74
CA ILE A 126 -4.10 15.74 -0.61
C ILE A 126 -4.49 14.26 -0.72
N LYS A 127 -5.76 14.00 -0.92
CA LYS A 127 -6.32 12.64 -0.88
C LYS A 127 -6.42 11.99 -2.25
N ASN A 128 -6.45 12.76 -3.32
CA ASN A 128 -6.76 12.30 -4.66
C ASN A 128 -5.50 12.34 -5.54
N ILE A 129 -5.08 11.18 -6.04
CA ILE A 129 -3.96 11.04 -6.98
C ILE A 129 -4.51 10.42 -8.25
N VAL A 130 -4.19 11.03 -9.39
CA VAL A 130 -4.61 10.58 -10.71
C VAL A 130 -3.40 10.18 -11.51
N ILE A 131 -3.43 9.00 -12.12
CA ILE A 131 -2.36 8.49 -12.97
C ILE A 131 -2.91 8.09 -14.35
N PRO A 132 -2.13 8.24 -15.44
CA PRO A 132 -2.53 7.74 -16.75
C PRO A 132 -2.50 6.20 -16.78
N GLN A 133 -3.35 5.63 -17.63
CA GLN A 133 -3.29 4.21 -18.03
C GLN A 133 -2.21 4.03 -19.09
N ASP A 134 -0.96 4.17 -18.70
CA ASP A 134 0.21 4.13 -19.58
C ASP A 134 1.24 3.14 -19.00
N GLU A 135 1.88 2.35 -19.86
CA GLU A 135 2.90 1.38 -19.46
C GLU A 135 4.13 2.02 -18.80
N SER A 136 4.43 3.27 -19.15
CA SER A 136 5.52 4.04 -18.55
C SER A 136 5.18 4.59 -17.16
N GLN A 137 3.92 4.52 -16.74
CA GLN A 137 3.48 4.96 -15.41
C GLN A 137 3.65 3.85 -14.38
N SER A 138 4.31 4.16 -13.26
CA SER A 138 4.37 3.26 -12.11
C SER A 138 3.00 3.10 -11.47
N SER A 139 2.68 1.87 -11.12
CA SER A 139 1.47 1.50 -10.40
C SER A 139 1.75 1.24 -8.92
N ILE A 140 0.74 0.79 -8.19
CA ILE A 140 0.85 0.37 -6.80
C ILE A 140 1.68 -0.92 -6.72
N THR A 141 2.81 -0.85 -6.04
CA THR A 141 3.76 -1.96 -5.88
C THR A 141 4.23 -2.07 -4.43
N THR A 142 4.89 -3.17 -4.08
CA THR A 142 5.58 -3.33 -2.78
C THR A 142 6.56 -2.17 -2.51
N SER A 143 7.31 -1.73 -3.53
CA SER A 143 8.26 -0.64 -3.40
C SER A 143 7.58 0.69 -3.13
N SER A 144 6.50 1.02 -3.85
CA SER A 144 5.76 2.26 -3.63
C SER A 144 5.10 2.30 -2.25
N TYR A 145 4.52 1.18 -1.78
CA TYR A 145 3.98 1.06 -0.41
C TYR A 145 5.05 1.31 0.65
N ARG A 146 6.22 0.69 0.49
CA ARG A 146 7.32 0.83 1.44
C ARG A 146 7.80 2.28 1.54
N VAL A 147 8.01 2.93 0.40
CA VAL A 147 8.51 4.33 0.35
C VAL A 147 7.45 5.33 0.81
N ALA A 148 6.17 5.04 0.58
CA ALA A 148 5.07 5.86 1.08
C ALA A 148 4.94 5.85 2.61
N GLU A 149 5.60 4.91 3.32
CA GLU A 149 5.64 4.83 4.79
C GLU A 149 4.25 4.95 5.46
N GLY A 150 3.24 4.36 4.82
CA GLY A 150 1.85 4.38 5.27
C GLY A 150 1.02 5.52 4.66
N GLY A 151 1.57 6.35 3.80
CA GLY A 151 0.82 7.37 3.05
C GLY A 151 -0.26 6.79 2.15
N MET A 152 -0.07 5.55 1.66
CA MET A 152 -1.06 4.83 0.85
C MET A 152 -2.42 4.67 1.53
N GLU A 153 -2.47 4.70 2.87
CA GLU A 153 -3.70 4.54 3.63
C GLU A 153 -4.52 5.84 3.76
N TYR A 154 -4.02 6.94 3.21
CA TYR A 154 -4.63 8.27 3.29
C TYR A 154 -4.96 8.87 1.93
N VAL A 155 -4.62 8.17 0.85
CA VAL A 155 -4.88 8.62 -0.52
C VAL A 155 -5.70 7.60 -1.27
N SER A 156 -6.46 8.07 -2.25
CA SER A 156 -7.11 7.26 -3.28
C SER A 156 -6.43 7.50 -4.61
N ILE A 157 -6.17 6.42 -5.34
CA ILE A 157 -5.48 6.48 -6.63
C ILE A 157 -6.46 6.12 -7.72
N TYR A 158 -6.58 6.99 -8.69
CA TYR A 158 -7.49 6.87 -9.83
C TYR A 158 -6.70 6.82 -11.13
N SER A 159 -7.30 6.23 -12.15
CA SER A 159 -6.71 6.18 -13.49
C SER A 159 -7.52 6.97 -14.51
N VAL A 160 -6.84 7.54 -15.48
CA VAL A 160 -7.45 8.18 -16.67
C VAL A 160 -6.87 7.54 -17.93
N SER A 161 -7.68 7.39 -18.96
CA SER A 161 -7.21 7.04 -20.30
C SER A 161 -6.33 8.17 -20.83
N SER A 162 -5.16 7.82 -21.36
CA SER A 162 -4.24 8.75 -22.05
C SER A 162 -4.75 9.07 -23.44
#